data_81a847aef8779db3370a939c142afdf0
#
_entry.id   81a847aef8779db3370a939c142afdf0
#
_cell.length_a   1.000
_cell.length_b   1.000
_cell.length_c   1.000
_cell.angle_alpha   90.00
_cell.angle_beta   90.00
_cell.angle_gamma   90.00
#
_symmetry.space_group_name_H-M   'P 1'
#
loop_
_entity.id
_entity.type
_entity.pdbx_description
1 polymer ?
#
loop_
_entity_poly.entity_id
_entity_poly.type
_entity_poly.pdbx_seq_one_letter_code
_entity_poly.pdbx_strand_id
1 'polypeptide(L)'
;YGLDYIIHYDRSGKVKNIFGGKPELNNAHGIALDMRDPAGPVLLVTSRADNALKRYSLDGRLLQSIALPGAYICRPVVHGENVFFAVLISKLPWDSQSGFVMILDKNNRVVSCPGGSTPRYDADGAPEAFHQTVKVFRHPHDVLADNDQNLYVSQWNSGKVYPARLERV
;
A
#
# COMPACT_ATOMS: atom_id res chain seq x y z
N TYR A 1 10.24 -4.30 -10.85
CA TYR A 1 10.87 -2.99 -10.62
C TYR A 1 11.55 -2.48 -11.90
N GLY A 2 11.98 -1.24 -11.93
CA GLY A 2 12.83 -0.73 -13.00
C GLY A 2 12.10 -0.09 -14.18
N LEU A 3 11.21 -0.76 -14.85
CA LEU A 3 10.41 -0.20 -15.94
C LEU A 3 9.09 0.40 -15.46
N ASP A 4 8.59 -0.04 -14.31
CA ASP A 4 7.38 0.45 -13.64
C ASP A 4 6.10 0.34 -14.48
N TYR A 5 6.08 -0.57 -15.45
CA TYR A 5 4.88 -0.84 -16.25
C TYR A 5 3.96 -1.86 -15.61
N ILE A 6 2.67 -1.72 -15.88
CA ILE A 6 1.64 -2.71 -15.63
C ILE A 6 1.26 -3.32 -16.97
N ILE A 7 1.27 -4.64 -17.05
CA ILE A 7 0.92 -5.37 -18.28
C ILE A 7 -0.36 -6.16 -18.01
N HIS A 8 -1.39 -5.89 -18.80
CA HIS A 8 -2.64 -6.61 -18.77
C HIS A 8 -2.64 -7.68 -19.86
N TYR A 9 -2.80 -8.92 -19.46
CA TYR A 9 -2.93 -10.07 -20.35
C TYR A 9 -4.39 -10.54 -20.42
N ASP A 10 -4.80 -11.06 -21.57
CA ASP A 10 -6.04 -11.81 -21.68
C ASP A 10 -5.86 -13.26 -21.15
N ARG A 11 -6.95 -14.04 -21.17
CA ARG A 11 -6.94 -15.43 -20.70
C ARG A 11 -6.05 -16.37 -21.53
N SER A 12 -5.69 -15.98 -22.76
CA SER A 12 -4.77 -16.73 -23.62
C SER A 12 -3.30 -16.38 -23.40
N GLY A 13 -3.02 -15.38 -22.53
CA GLY A 13 -1.68 -14.86 -22.28
C GLY A 13 -1.24 -13.80 -23.27
N LYS A 14 -2.11 -13.32 -24.15
CA LYS A 14 -1.81 -12.23 -25.08
C LYS A 14 -1.91 -10.88 -24.35
N VAL A 15 -0.94 -10.00 -24.58
CA VAL A 15 -0.96 -8.63 -24.06
C VAL A 15 -2.15 -7.87 -24.65
N LYS A 16 -2.99 -7.34 -23.77
CA LYS A 16 -4.11 -6.46 -24.11
C LYS A 16 -3.76 -4.99 -24.00
N ASN A 17 -3.05 -4.65 -22.92
CA ASN A 17 -2.69 -3.28 -22.65
C ASN A 17 -1.40 -3.20 -21.80
N ILE A 18 -0.67 -2.10 -21.96
CA ILE A 18 0.49 -1.73 -21.13
C ILE A 18 0.29 -0.29 -20.73
N PHE A 19 0.39 0.01 -19.43
CA PHE A 19 0.18 1.35 -18.89
C PHE A 19 1.07 1.61 -17.67
N GLY A 20 1.01 2.82 -17.12
CA GLY A 20 1.95 3.27 -16.10
C GLY A 20 3.30 3.63 -16.71
N GLY A 21 4.39 3.23 -16.07
CA GLY A 21 5.73 3.67 -16.43
C GLY A 21 6.06 5.04 -15.84
N LYS A 22 7.31 5.48 -16.00
CA LYS A 22 7.70 6.84 -15.58
C LYS A 22 7.09 7.89 -16.53
N PRO A 23 6.59 9.04 -16.02
CA PRO A 23 6.70 9.49 -14.63
C PRO A 23 5.53 9.07 -13.71
N GLU A 24 4.57 8.27 -14.17
CA GLU A 24 3.38 7.94 -13.38
C GLU A 24 3.67 7.03 -12.18
N LEU A 25 4.60 6.08 -12.35
CA LEU A 25 4.98 5.10 -11.35
C LEU A 25 6.49 5.13 -11.11
N ASN A 26 6.87 4.97 -9.85
CA ASN A 26 8.26 4.86 -9.42
C ASN A 26 8.39 3.74 -8.38
N ASN A 27 9.11 2.68 -8.72
CA ASN A 27 9.19 1.46 -7.94
C ASN A 27 7.79 0.85 -7.70
N ALA A 28 7.07 0.59 -8.81
CA ALA A 28 5.78 -0.10 -8.78
C ALA A 28 5.94 -1.46 -8.07
N HIS A 29 5.18 -1.69 -6.99
CA HIS A 29 5.44 -2.86 -6.14
C HIS A 29 4.27 -3.81 -6.00
N GLY A 30 3.06 -3.32 -5.98
CA GLY A 30 1.89 -4.15 -5.80
C GLY A 30 0.66 -3.60 -6.49
N ILE A 31 -0.25 -4.51 -6.81
CA ILE A 31 -1.53 -4.20 -7.46
C ILE A 31 -2.65 -4.99 -6.80
N ALA A 32 -3.82 -4.38 -6.67
CA ALA A 32 -5.05 -5.04 -6.25
C ALA A 32 -6.25 -4.49 -7.01
N LEU A 33 -7.26 -5.34 -7.20
CA LEU A 33 -8.58 -4.92 -7.67
C LEU A 33 -9.36 -4.36 -6.46
N ASP A 34 -9.88 -3.15 -6.62
CA ASP A 34 -10.73 -2.49 -5.64
C ASP A 34 -12.16 -2.41 -6.15
N MET A 35 -13.07 -3.08 -5.44
CA MET A 35 -14.51 -3.12 -5.74
C MET A 35 -15.33 -2.17 -4.85
N ARG A 36 -14.68 -1.36 -4.00
CA ARG A 36 -15.35 -0.48 -3.04
C ARG A 36 -15.93 0.79 -3.69
N ASP A 37 -15.40 1.17 -4.87
CA ASP A 37 -15.89 2.36 -5.57
C ASP A 37 -17.28 2.10 -6.17
N PRO A 38 -18.32 2.88 -5.80
CA PRO A 38 -19.66 2.70 -6.35
C PRO A 38 -19.75 2.98 -7.86
N ALA A 39 -18.80 3.72 -8.43
CA ALA A 39 -18.72 3.97 -9.88
C ALA A 39 -18.19 2.77 -10.67
N GLY A 40 -17.69 1.74 -9.99
CA GLY A 40 -17.19 0.52 -10.57
C GLY A 40 -15.77 0.16 -10.13
N PRO A 41 -15.27 -1.01 -10.56
CA PRO A 41 -13.98 -1.50 -10.13
C PRO A 41 -12.81 -0.64 -10.65
N VAL A 42 -11.81 -0.46 -9.78
CA VAL A 42 -10.55 0.22 -10.11
C VAL A 42 -9.35 -0.64 -9.72
N LEU A 43 -8.19 -0.32 -10.25
CA LEU A 43 -6.93 -0.91 -9.84
C LEU A 43 -6.23 0.02 -8.84
N LEU A 44 -5.83 -0.52 -7.71
CA LEU A 44 -4.92 0.12 -6.77
C LEU A 44 -3.50 -0.33 -7.08
N VAL A 45 -2.61 0.61 -7.34
CA VAL A 45 -1.20 0.34 -7.65
C VAL A 45 -0.32 1.14 -6.72
N THR A 46 0.64 0.48 -6.09
CA THR A 46 1.59 1.16 -5.21
C THR A 46 2.76 1.71 -6.00
N SER A 47 3.00 3.02 -5.89
CA SER A 47 4.19 3.71 -6.35
C SER A 47 5.08 3.96 -5.13
N ARG A 48 5.89 2.94 -4.78
CA ARG A 48 6.57 2.87 -3.47
C ARG A 48 7.54 4.04 -3.26
N ALA A 49 8.38 4.33 -4.25
CA ALA A 49 9.38 5.38 -4.12
C ALA A 49 8.77 6.80 -4.15
N ASP A 50 7.56 6.95 -4.70
CA ASP A 50 6.80 8.20 -4.63
C ASP A 50 6.04 8.36 -3.31
N ASN A 51 6.03 7.33 -2.45
CA ASN A 51 5.18 7.26 -1.26
C ASN A 51 3.71 7.55 -1.63
N ALA A 52 3.19 6.84 -2.62
CA ALA A 52 1.86 7.08 -3.15
C ALA A 52 1.12 5.79 -3.52
N LEU A 53 -0.20 5.83 -3.32
CA LEU A 53 -1.14 4.89 -3.90
C LEU A 53 -1.77 5.51 -5.14
N LYS A 54 -1.70 4.83 -6.27
CA LYS A 54 -2.29 5.26 -7.53
C LYS A 54 -3.56 4.46 -7.81
N ARG A 55 -4.61 5.14 -8.25
CA ARG A 55 -5.86 4.51 -8.71
C ARG A 55 -5.93 4.59 -10.22
N TYR A 56 -6.15 3.47 -10.86
CA TYR A 56 -6.31 3.34 -12.30
C TYR A 56 -7.67 2.73 -12.64
N SER A 57 -8.23 3.14 -13.76
CA SER A 57 -9.32 2.38 -14.40
C SER A 57 -8.80 1.03 -14.91
N LEU A 58 -9.70 0.09 -15.20
CA LEU A 58 -9.31 -1.24 -15.69
C LEU A 58 -8.64 -1.20 -17.09
N ASP A 59 -8.85 -0.13 -17.84
CA ASP A 59 -8.20 0.14 -19.12
C ASP A 59 -6.87 0.89 -19.00
N GLY A 60 -6.42 1.19 -17.77
CA GLY A 60 -5.08 1.73 -17.48
C GLY A 60 -4.98 3.25 -17.46
N ARG A 61 -6.09 4.00 -17.37
CA ARG A 61 -6.06 5.45 -17.21
C ARG A 61 -5.85 5.80 -15.74
N LEU A 62 -4.88 6.62 -15.42
CA LEU A 62 -4.66 7.16 -14.07
C LEU A 62 -5.86 8.03 -13.66
N LEU A 63 -6.51 7.69 -12.56
CA LEU A 63 -7.69 8.38 -12.02
C LEU A 63 -7.31 9.31 -10.87
N GLN A 64 -6.41 8.84 -9.99
CA GLN A 64 -6.04 9.57 -8.78
C GLN A 64 -4.66 9.15 -8.28
N SER A 65 -3.95 10.09 -7.67
CA SER A 65 -2.75 9.83 -6.88
C SER A 65 -3.02 10.26 -5.43
N ILE A 66 -2.85 9.32 -4.50
CA ILE A 66 -3.05 9.51 -3.07
C ILE A 66 -1.67 9.55 -2.43
N ALA A 67 -1.27 10.70 -1.92
CA ALA A 67 0.00 10.87 -1.24
C ALA A 67 -0.03 10.23 0.15
N LEU A 68 1.02 9.47 0.47
CA LEU A 68 1.23 8.81 1.75
C LEU A 68 2.67 9.09 2.22
N PRO A 69 3.01 10.36 2.51
CA PRO A 69 4.39 10.78 2.73
C PRO A 69 5.03 9.99 3.87
N GLY A 70 6.26 9.52 3.67
CA GLY A 70 6.99 8.68 4.62
C GLY A 70 6.55 7.21 4.65
N ALA A 71 5.61 6.78 3.79
CA ALA A 71 5.16 5.40 3.73
C ALA A 71 5.63 4.73 2.43
N TYR A 72 6.68 3.92 2.51
CA TYR A 72 7.13 3.07 1.40
C TYR A 72 6.28 1.79 1.37
N ILE A 73 5.06 1.93 0.84
CA ILE A 73 4.02 0.91 0.87
C ILE A 73 4.31 -0.30 -0.01
N CYS A 74 3.90 -1.47 0.48
CA CYS A 74 3.92 -2.72 -0.26
C CYS A 74 2.59 -2.95 -1.01
N ARG A 75 2.20 -4.20 -1.23
CA ARG A 75 0.97 -4.55 -1.94
C ARG A 75 -0.28 -4.04 -1.19
N PRO A 76 -1.27 -3.43 -1.90
CA PRO A 76 -2.55 -3.10 -1.29
C PRO A 76 -3.37 -4.38 -1.07
N VAL A 77 -4.01 -4.49 0.08
CA VAL A 77 -4.95 -5.58 0.42
C VAL A 77 -6.29 -4.97 0.74
N VAL A 78 -7.26 -5.20 -0.12
CA VAL A 78 -8.65 -4.75 0.10
C VAL A 78 -9.39 -5.80 0.90
N HIS A 79 -9.95 -5.41 2.05
CA HIS A 79 -10.80 -6.27 2.86
C HIS A 79 -11.93 -5.43 3.48
N GLY A 80 -13.18 -5.79 3.17
CA GLY A 80 -14.35 -4.98 3.53
C GLY A 80 -14.27 -3.57 2.95
N GLU A 81 -14.46 -2.55 3.77
CA GLU A 81 -14.37 -1.15 3.37
C GLU A 81 -12.94 -0.58 3.44
N ASN A 82 -11.96 -1.37 3.90
CA ASN A 82 -10.61 -0.88 4.16
C ASN A 82 -9.59 -1.37 3.15
N VAL A 83 -8.48 -0.63 3.05
CA VAL A 83 -7.24 -1.05 2.38
C VAL A 83 -6.13 -1.10 3.41
N PHE A 84 -5.42 -2.21 3.41
CA PHE A 84 -4.31 -2.47 4.32
C PHE A 84 -3.00 -2.49 3.55
N PHE A 85 -1.96 -1.96 4.16
CA PHE A 85 -0.60 -2.00 3.63
C PHE A 85 0.40 -2.41 4.71
N ALA A 86 1.33 -3.26 4.35
CA ALA A 86 2.61 -3.25 5.01
C ALA A 86 3.43 -2.06 4.47
N VAL A 87 3.94 -1.21 5.34
CA VAL A 87 4.88 -0.14 5.03
C VAL A 87 6.28 -0.65 5.33
N LEU A 88 7.03 -1.00 4.28
CA LEU A 88 8.34 -1.64 4.39
C LEU A 88 9.29 -0.83 5.28
N ILE A 89 9.36 0.46 5.02
CA ILE A 89 10.15 1.45 5.78
C ILE A 89 9.43 2.79 5.73
N SER A 90 9.75 3.69 6.66
CA SER A 90 9.31 5.09 6.64
C SER A 90 10.43 6.09 6.34
N LYS A 91 11.65 5.63 6.18
CA LYS A 91 12.82 6.44 5.83
C LYS A 91 13.89 5.58 5.16
N LEU A 92 14.67 6.19 4.29
CA LEU A 92 15.88 5.55 3.74
C LEU A 92 17.00 5.49 4.81
N PRO A 93 17.94 4.56 4.69
CA PRO A 93 18.09 3.54 3.62
C PRO A 93 17.10 2.38 3.73
N TRP A 94 17.03 1.51 2.73
CA TRP A 94 16.09 0.38 2.64
C TRP A 94 16.19 -0.65 3.78
N ASP A 95 17.27 -0.68 4.52
CA ASP A 95 17.49 -1.52 5.69
C ASP A 95 17.25 -0.79 7.04
N SER A 96 16.61 0.38 7.00
CA SER A 96 16.38 1.23 8.19
C SER A 96 15.49 0.60 9.26
N GLN A 97 14.80 -0.50 8.94
CA GLN A 97 13.89 -1.21 9.86
C GLN A 97 12.81 -0.31 10.47
N SER A 98 12.35 0.69 9.73
CA SER A 98 11.43 1.73 10.20
C SER A 98 9.98 1.51 9.74
N GLY A 99 9.59 0.26 9.51
CA GLY A 99 8.29 -0.11 8.96
C GLY A 99 7.16 -0.21 9.98
N PHE A 100 5.94 -0.17 9.47
CA PHE A 100 4.69 -0.27 10.23
C PHE A 100 3.56 -0.79 9.34
N VAL A 101 2.35 -0.92 9.84
CA VAL A 101 1.14 -1.23 9.06
C VAL A 101 0.34 0.06 8.88
N MET A 102 -0.32 0.23 7.72
CA MET A 102 -1.17 1.37 7.43
C MET A 102 -2.55 0.88 6.98
N ILE A 103 -3.59 1.54 7.44
CA ILE A 103 -4.98 1.21 7.14
C ILE A 103 -5.67 2.46 6.60
N LEU A 104 -6.27 2.34 5.40
CA LEU A 104 -7.09 3.37 4.79
C LEU A 104 -8.57 2.97 4.86
N ASP A 105 -9.45 3.95 5.05
CA ASP A 105 -10.90 3.78 4.99
C ASP A 105 -11.42 3.73 3.54
N LYS A 106 -12.75 3.65 3.39
CA LYS A 106 -13.44 3.66 2.09
C LYS A 106 -13.20 4.91 1.24
N ASN A 107 -12.83 6.02 1.87
CA ASN A 107 -12.50 7.28 1.20
C ASN A 107 -11.00 7.40 0.88
N ASN A 108 -10.25 6.32 1.11
CA ASN A 108 -8.80 6.26 0.99
C ASN A 108 -8.05 7.25 1.92
N ARG A 109 -8.63 7.60 3.05
CA ARG A 109 -7.95 8.34 4.12
C ARG A 109 -7.29 7.36 5.09
N VAL A 110 -6.07 7.66 5.51
CA VAL A 110 -5.39 6.86 6.54
C VAL A 110 -6.09 7.05 7.87
N VAL A 111 -6.56 5.96 8.46
CA VAL A 111 -7.30 5.96 9.72
C VAL A 111 -6.52 5.31 10.87
N SER A 112 -5.55 4.47 10.56
CA SER A 112 -4.75 3.79 11.57
C SER A 112 -3.36 3.42 11.03
N CYS A 113 -2.35 3.46 11.89
CA CYS A 113 -0.99 3.05 11.59
C CYS A 113 -0.40 2.23 12.74
N PRO A 114 -0.77 0.92 12.90
CA PRO A 114 -0.18 0.06 13.92
C PRO A 114 1.35 0.03 13.83
N GLY A 115 2.03 0.46 14.91
CA GLY A 115 3.48 0.64 14.97
C GLY A 115 4.00 1.97 14.40
N GLY A 116 3.14 2.78 13.80
CA GLY A 116 3.45 4.09 13.23
C GLY A 116 2.80 5.26 13.95
N SER A 117 3.01 6.45 13.43
CA SER A 117 2.44 7.70 13.95
C SER A 117 0.92 7.73 13.80
N THR A 118 0.24 8.37 14.74
CA THR A 118 -1.20 8.67 14.61
C THR A 118 -1.44 9.51 13.37
N PRO A 119 -2.38 9.11 12.49
CA PRO A 119 -2.70 9.88 11.30
C PRO A 119 -3.14 11.31 11.63
N ARG A 120 -2.50 12.29 11.01
CA ARG A 120 -2.84 13.71 11.11
C ARG A 120 -2.95 14.30 9.71
N TYR A 121 -3.78 15.32 9.60
CA TYR A 121 -4.03 16.03 8.35
C TYR A 121 -3.99 17.52 8.61
N ASP A 122 -3.45 18.27 7.67
CA ASP A 122 -3.46 19.73 7.70
C ASP A 122 -4.85 20.32 7.36
N ALA A 123 -4.94 21.64 7.32
CA ALA A 123 -6.19 22.35 7.03
C ALA A 123 -6.71 22.10 5.60
N ASP A 124 -5.84 21.73 4.67
CA ASP A 124 -6.18 21.41 3.28
C ASP A 124 -6.51 19.92 3.10
N GLY A 125 -6.42 19.14 4.17
CA GLY A 125 -6.69 17.69 4.18
C GLY A 125 -5.54 16.84 3.65
N ALA A 126 -4.34 17.40 3.50
CA ALA A 126 -3.15 16.63 3.14
C ALA A 126 -2.58 15.92 4.38
N PRO A 127 -2.14 14.66 4.27
CA PRO A 127 -1.59 13.94 5.41
C PRO A 127 -0.20 14.45 5.78
N GLU A 128 0.06 14.56 7.07
CA GLU A 128 1.42 14.71 7.61
C GLU A 128 2.27 13.45 7.33
N ALA A 129 3.58 13.61 7.35
CA ALA A 129 4.48 12.49 7.09
C ALA A 129 4.37 11.39 8.16
N PHE A 130 4.13 10.17 7.69
CA PHE A 130 4.05 8.98 8.54
C PHE A 130 5.45 8.47 8.88
N HIS A 131 5.59 7.97 10.10
CA HIS A 131 6.84 7.39 10.57
C HIS A 131 6.59 6.31 11.62
N GLN A 132 7.55 5.41 11.80
CA GLN A 132 7.49 4.42 12.86
C GLN A 132 7.63 5.11 14.24
N THR A 133 6.75 4.75 15.16
CA THR A 133 6.80 5.21 16.58
C THR A 133 7.13 4.09 17.54
N VAL A 134 6.68 2.87 17.24
CA VAL A 134 6.94 1.68 18.06
C VAL A 134 7.56 0.61 17.17
N LYS A 135 8.67 0.04 17.60
CA LYS A 135 9.42 -0.97 16.84
C LYS A 135 8.80 -2.36 16.99
N VAL A 136 7.58 -2.52 16.46
CA VAL A 136 6.84 -3.80 16.44
C VAL A 136 7.31 -4.67 15.29
N PHE A 137 7.58 -4.07 14.13
CA PHE A 137 7.92 -4.76 12.89
C PHE A 137 9.35 -4.50 12.46
N ARG A 138 9.87 -5.46 11.69
CA ARG A 138 11.14 -5.37 11.01
C ARG A 138 10.93 -5.66 9.52
N HIS A 139 10.90 -4.61 8.70
CA HIS A 139 10.59 -4.67 7.27
C HIS A 139 9.27 -5.43 6.99
N PRO A 140 8.11 -4.99 7.49
CA PRO A 140 6.84 -5.60 7.14
C PRO A 140 6.65 -5.51 5.63
N HIS A 141 6.26 -6.62 5.00
CA HIS A 141 6.29 -6.70 3.53
C HIS A 141 4.93 -7.06 2.91
N ASP A 142 4.11 -7.76 3.65
CA ASP A 142 2.73 -8.04 3.25
C ASP A 142 1.84 -8.12 4.48
N VAL A 143 0.53 -7.95 4.29
CA VAL A 143 -0.48 -8.03 5.32
C VAL A 143 -1.69 -8.79 4.79
N LEU A 144 -2.29 -9.60 5.65
CA LEU A 144 -3.58 -10.24 5.42
C LEU A 144 -4.52 -9.84 6.55
N ALA A 145 -5.77 -9.51 6.23
CA ALA A 145 -6.84 -9.36 7.21
C ALA A 145 -7.76 -10.58 7.17
N ASP A 146 -8.11 -11.16 8.32
CA ASP A 146 -9.15 -12.18 8.42
C ASP A 146 -10.54 -11.57 8.63
N ASN A 147 -11.58 -12.42 8.70
CA ASN A 147 -12.96 -11.95 8.86
C ASN A 147 -13.23 -11.29 10.22
N ASP A 148 -12.42 -11.57 11.22
CA ASP A 148 -12.47 -10.93 12.55
C ASP A 148 -11.65 -9.64 12.59
N GLN A 149 -11.06 -9.26 11.43
CA GLN A 149 -10.19 -8.10 11.24
C GLN A 149 -8.86 -8.19 12.01
N ASN A 150 -8.42 -9.40 12.39
CA ASN A 150 -7.05 -9.59 12.83
C ASN A 150 -6.11 -9.48 11.62
N LEU A 151 -4.93 -8.94 11.85
CA LEU A 151 -3.92 -8.74 10.81
C LEU A 151 -2.77 -9.72 11.00
N TYR A 152 -2.38 -10.34 9.89
CA TYR A 152 -1.20 -11.20 9.82
C TYR A 152 -0.16 -10.51 8.93
N VAL A 153 0.96 -10.14 9.51
CA VAL A 153 1.98 -9.31 8.86
C VAL A 153 3.24 -10.14 8.63
N SER A 154 3.55 -10.41 7.37
CA SER A 154 4.81 -11.05 7.00
C SER A 154 5.94 -10.03 6.94
N GLN A 155 7.17 -10.46 7.24
CA GLN A 155 8.34 -9.60 7.35
C GLN A 155 9.46 -10.08 6.42
N TRP A 156 10.03 -9.17 5.64
CA TRP A 156 11.10 -9.45 4.71
C TRP A 156 12.48 -9.12 5.32
N ASN A 157 13.48 -9.93 5.03
CA ASN A 157 14.86 -9.72 5.51
C ASN A 157 14.93 -9.39 7.01
N SER A 158 14.11 -10.09 7.80
CA SER A 158 13.90 -9.81 9.22
C SER A 158 14.79 -10.64 10.17
N GLY A 159 15.66 -11.51 9.62
CA GLY A 159 16.51 -12.39 10.42
C GLY A 159 15.75 -13.57 11.06
N LYS A 160 14.86 -14.22 10.30
CA LYS A 160 14.03 -15.36 10.73
C LYS A 160 12.99 -15.01 11.80
N VAL A 161 12.43 -13.83 11.73
CA VAL A 161 11.30 -13.43 12.59
C VAL A 161 10.01 -14.03 12.02
N TYR A 162 9.16 -14.60 12.88
CA TYR A 162 7.84 -15.10 12.49
C TYR A 162 6.92 -13.96 12.06
N PRO A 163 5.87 -14.24 11.25
CA PRO A 163 4.82 -13.28 10.99
C PRO A 163 4.21 -12.79 12.31
N ALA A 164 3.91 -11.50 12.37
CA ALA A 164 3.22 -10.91 13.52
C ALA A 164 1.70 -11.03 13.32
N ARG A 165 0.97 -11.36 14.38
CA ARG A 165 -0.49 -11.26 14.44
C ARG A 165 -0.86 -10.07 15.32
N LEU A 166 -1.73 -9.21 14.79
CA LEU A 166 -2.36 -8.12 15.54
C LEU A 166 -3.85 -8.45 15.70
N GLU A 167 -4.33 -8.44 16.91
CA GLU A 167 -5.75 -8.61 17.21
C GLU A 167 -6.44 -7.25 17.24
N ARG A 168 -7.65 -7.22 16.71
CA ARG A 168 -8.51 -6.04 16.85
C ARG A 168 -9.02 -5.98 18.29
N VAL A 169 -8.82 -4.86 18.97
CA VAL A 169 -9.39 -4.52 20.27
C VAL A 169 -10.50 -3.50 20.15
#